data_fdf9c9ad705dffd010aaa2036b72bae0
#
_entry.id   fdf9c9ad705dffd010aaa2036b72bae0
#
_cell.length_a   1.000
_cell.length_b   1.000
_cell.length_c   1.000
_cell.angle_alpha   90.00
_cell.angle_beta   90.00
_cell.angle_gamma   90.00
#
_symmetry.space_group_name_H-M   'P 1'
#
loop_
_entity.id
_entity.type
_entity.pdbx_description
1 polymer ?
#
loop_
_entity_poly.entity_id
_entity_poly.type
_entity_poly.pdbx_seq_one_letter_code
_entity_poly.pdbx_strand_id
1 'polypeptide(L)'
;MSTDVTPIAAPGAGAAERWRTPLELTLLGAIWGGSFLFMRIAAPDFGPLPLVEARLALGALVLTPFLWRARAQFTSVLWLRIAGIAAINSVIPFALFAWGAERAPAGIGAITNAMTVMFTYLVAFFFFGERITARRLIGLAGGFVGVAILASGRTTGDGVWQAALAGTAASVCYGFGINLVRRYLTGYPSAAVAAANLIAGAVLLAPLAAYTWPARPIPAPSWTSAVLLGALCTGAAFVLYYRLIARIGAPRASTVTYLIPLFGVVWAWLVIGEPLTMSMALAGALILSGVALSQQRAPGK
;
A
#
# COMPACT_ATOMS: atom_id res chain seq x y z
N MET A 1 -32.91 46.12 16.23
CA MET A 1 -32.34 45.28 17.29
C MET A 1 -32.08 43.92 16.68
N SER A 2 -30.86 43.71 16.22
CA SER A 2 -30.40 42.45 15.65
C SER A 2 -29.73 41.66 16.78
N THR A 3 -30.31 40.55 17.18
CA THR A 3 -29.72 39.65 18.18
C THR A 3 -28.75 38.70 17.48
N ASP A 4 -27.46 39.04 17.55
CA ASP A 4 -26.35 38.18 17.20
C ASP A 4 -26.34 36.96 18.17
N VAL A 5 -26.84 35.82 17.70
CA VAL A 5 -26.71 34.56 18.42
C VAL A 5 -25.42 33.89 17.94
N THR A 6 -24.34 34.11 18.67
CA THR A 6 -23.09 33.37 18.54
C THR A 6 -23.36 31.87 18.89
N PRO A 7 -23.03 30.93 18.03
CA PRO A 7 -23.20 29.52 18.38
C PRO A 7 -22.19 29.13 19.48
N ILE A 8 -22.69 28.76 20.64
CA ILE A 8 -21.89 28.20 21.74
C ILE A 8 -21.37 26.84 21.25
N ALA A 9 -20.07 26.76 20.99
CA ALA A 9 -19.40 25.49 20.72
C ALA A 9 -19.48 24.60 21.97
N ALA A 10 -20.06 23.41 21.84
CA ALA A 10 -20.18 22.44 22.92
C ALA A 10 -18.80 22.06 23.48
N PRO A 11 -18.53 22.26 24.79
CA PRO A 11 -17.27 21.86 25.41
C PRO A 11 -17.31 20.37 25.70
N GLY A 12 -16.43 19.59 25.05
CA GLY A 12 -16.23 18.17 25.40
C GLY A 12 -15.83 17.21 24.30
N ALA A 13 -16.14 17.50 23.04
CA ALA A 13 -15.77 16.63 21.90
C ALA A 13 -14.28 16.71 21.50
N GLY A 14 -13.55 17.72 21.93
CA GLY A 14 -12.25 18.08 21.34
C GLY A 14 -11.05 17.22 21.75
N ALA A 15 -11.01 16.62 22.93
CA ALA A 15 -9.82 15.91 23.40
C ALA A 15 -9.75 14.47 22.88
N ALA A 16 -10.85 13.71 23.00
CA ALA A 16 -10.89 12.33 22.51
C ALA A 16 -10.74 12.27 20.96
N GLU A 17 -11.34 13.22 20.22
CA GLU A 17 -11.23 13.31 18.76
C GLU A 17 -9.84 13.76 18.32
N ARG A 18 -9.15 14.56 19.12
CA ARG A 18 -7.80 15.03 18.88
C ARG A 18 -6.77 13.90 18.83
N TRP A 19 -6.90 12.87 19.67
CA TRP A 19 -6.00 11.72 19.72
C TRP A 19 -6.44 10.56 18.83
N ARG A 20 -7.71 10.47 18.50
CA ARG A 20 -8.26 9.39 17.68
C ARG A 20 -7.62 9.31 16.30
N THR A 21 -7.50 10.43 15.59
CA THR A 21 -6.93 10.46 14.23
C THR A 21 -5.46 10.05 14.18
N PRO A 22 -4.55 10.60 15.02
CA PRO A 22 -3.17 10.15 15.09
C PRO A 22 -3.06 8.65 15.44
N LEU A 23 -3.86 8.16 16.40
CA LEU A 23 -3.85 6.76 16.81
C LEU A 23 -4.26 5.83 15.66
N GLU A 24 -5.36 6.14 14.97
CA GLU A 24 -5.83 5.32 13.84
C GLU A 24 -4.86 5.36 12.65
N LEU A 25 -4.21 6.49 12.37
CA LEU A 25 -3.16 6.59 11.34
C LEU A 25 -1.93 5.77 11.72
N THR A 26 -1.52 5.84 12.99
CA THR A 26 -0.39 5.05 13.51
C THR A 26 -0.71 3.56 13.46
N LEU A 27 -1.89 3.15 13.90
CA LEU A 27 -2.35 1.76 13.84
C LEU A 27 -2.37 1.25 12.39
N LEU A 28 -2.92 2.02 11.46
CA LEU A 28 -2.95 1.65 10.05
C LEU A 28 -1.55 1.56 9.46
N GLY A 29 -0.66 2.49 9.80
CA GLY A 29 0.76 2.45 9.41
C GLY A 29 1.47 1.21 9.94
N ALA A 30 1.21 0.84 11.21
CA ALA A 30 1.74 -0.37 11.83
C ALA A 30 1.23 -1.64 11.14
N ILE A 31 -0.07 -1.71 10.84
CA ILE A 31 -0.69 -2.84 10.13
C ILE A 31 -0.11 -2.96 8.71
N TRP A 32 -0.06 -1.89 7.95
CA TRP A 32 0.49 -1.93 6.59
C TRP A 32 2.00 -2.17 6.55
N GLY A 33 2.76 -1.61 7.49
CA GLY A 33 4.17 -1.93 7.66
C GLY A 33 4.40 -3.41 7.94
N GLY A 34 3.53 -4.01 8.77
CA GLY A 34 3.52 -5.45 9.06
C GLY A 34 3.32 -6.35 7.82
N SER A 35 2.72 -5.81 6.74
CA SER A 35 2.57 -6.58 5.49
C SER A 35 3.91 -7.08 4.94
N PHE A 36 4.96 -6.27 5.07
CA PHE A 36 6.29 -6.62 4.56
C PHE A 36 6.95 -7.71 5.41
N LEU A 37 6.77 -7.66 6.74
CA LEU A 37 7.17 -8.72 7.65
C LEU A 37 6.47 -10.04 7.31
N PHE A 38 5.13 -10.03 7.19
CA PHE A 38 4.37 -11.25 6.91
C PHE A 38 4.70 -11.82 5.52
N MET A 39 4.95 -10.98 4.51
CA MET A 39 5.45 -11.45 3.21
C MET A 39 6.85 -12.09 3.37
N ARG A 40 7.75 -11.48 4.15
CA ARG A 40 9.10 -12.01 4.39
C ARG A 40 9.08 -13.40 5.04
N ILE A 41 8.15 -13.63 5.97
CA ILE A 41 8.00 -14.92 6.66
C ILE A 41 7.36 -15.96 5.73
N ALA A 42 6.30 -15.59 4.99
CA ALA A 42 5.47 -16.56 4.26
C ALA A 42 5.96 -16.84 2.83
N ALA A 43 6.58 -15.87 2.14
CA ALA A 43 6.95 -16.04 0.73
C ALA A 43 7.91 -17.21 0.47
N PRO A 44 8.92 -17.51 1.31
CA PRO A 44 9.82 -18.65 1.07
C PRO A 44 9.11 -20.02 1.06
N ASP A 45 7.99 -20.14 1.77
CA ASP A 45 7.25 -21.41 1.87
C ASP A 45 6.10 -21.52 0.87
N PHE A 46 5.37 -20.43 0.64
CA PHE A 46 4.27 -20.40 -0.33
C PHE A 46 4.74 -20.24 -1.77
N GLY A 47 5.85 -19.54 -1.98
CA GLY A 47 6.13 -18.87 -3.26
C GLY A 47 5.29 -17.58 -3.44
N PRO A 48 5.73 -16.69 -4.34
CA PRO A 48 5.10 -15.37 -4.51
C PRO A 48 3.63 -15.42 -4.92
N LEU A 49 3.29 -16.26 -5.91
CA LEU A 49 1.94 -16.25 -6.50
C LEU A 49 0.90 -16.93 -5.60
N PRO A 50 1.14 -18.10 -4.99
CA PRO A 50 0.22 -18.68 -4.01
C PRO A 50 0.01 -17.80 -2.77
N LEU A 51 1.06 -17.13 -2.28
CA LEU A 51 0.94 -16.20 -1.17
C LEU A 51 0.03 -15.01 -1.52
N VAL A 52 0.20 -14.46 -2.72
CA VAL A 52 -0.63 -13.35 -3.20
C VAL A 52 -2.06 -13.79 -3.42
N GLU A 53 -2.29 -14.99 -3.92
CA GLU A 53 -3.64 -15.56 -4.04
C GLU A 53 -4.32 -15.67 -2.67
N ALA A 54 -3.65 -16.24 -1.69
CA ALA A 54 -4.16 -16.30 -0.31
C ALA A 54 -4.46 -14.90 0.24
N ARG A 55 -3.57 -13.93 0.02
CA ARG A 55 -3.77 -12.53 0.42
C ARG A 55 -5.00 -11.90 -0.23
N LEU A 56 -5.18 -12.06 -1.55
CA LEU A 56 -6.30 -11.50 -2.30
C LEU A 56 -7.61 -12.15 -1.87
N ALA A 57 -7.66 -13.49 -1.76
CA ALA A 57 -8.85 -14.23 -1.37
C ALA A 57 -9.31 -13.89 0.06
N LEU A 58 -8.39 -13.91 1.03
CA LEU A 58 -8.70 -13.57 2.43
C LEU A 58 -9.10 -12.10 2.60
N GLY A 59 -8.41 -11.19 1.90
CA GLY A 59 -8.78 -9.77 1.90
C GLY A 59 -10.14 -9.52 1.26
N ALA A 60 -10.43 -10.20 0.15
CA ALA A 60 -11.73 -10.17 -0.52
C ALA A 60 -12.85 -10.67 0.40
N LEU A 61 -12.62 -11.78 1.11
CA LEU A 61 -13.60 -12.34 2.05
C LEU A 61 -14.03 -11.31 3.10
N VAL A 62 -13.08 -10.60 3.70
CA VAL A 62 -13.36 -9.55 4.70
C VAL A 62 -14.16 -8.40 4.10
N LEU A 63 -13.91 -8.03 2.84
CA LEU A 63 -14.57 -6.89 2.18
C LEU A 63 -15.86 -7.27 1.43
N THR A 64 -16.15 -8.56 1.23
CA THR A 64 -17.35 -9.04 0.53
C THR A 64 -18.67 -8.42 1.03
N PRO A 65 -18.91 -8.20 2.34
CA PRO A 65 -20.14 -7.57 2.80
C PRO A 65 -20.40 -6.17 2.22
N PHE A 66 -19.33 -5.41 1.95
CA PHE A 66 -19.45 -4.06 1.35
C PHE A 66 -19.82 -4.14 -0.13
N LEU A 67 -19.24 -5.09 -0.86
CA LEU A 67 -19.61 -5.33 -2.26
C LEU A 67 -21.05 -5.85 -2.38
N TRP A 68 -21.42 -6.78 -1.49
CA TRP A 68 -22.78 -7.33 -1.49
C TRP A 68 -23.86 -6.26 -1.37
N ARG A 69 -23.64 -5.27 -0.50
CA ARG A 69 -24.56 -4.12 -0.33
C ARG A 69 -24.63 -3.23 -1.57
N ALA A 70 -23.58 -3.16 -2.37
CA ALA A 70 -23.47 -2.32 -3.56
C ALA A 70 -23.62 -3.10 -4.88
N ARG A 71 -23.89 -4.42 -4.85
CA ARG A 71 -23.79 -5.33 -5.99
C ARG A 71 -24.58 -4.89 -7.23
N ALA A 72 -25.71 -4.23 -7.04
CA ALA A 72 -26.55 -3.75 -8.14
C ALA A 72 -25.85 -2.70 -9.03
N GLN A 73 -24.81 -2.04 -8.52
CA GLN A 73 -24.01 -1.05 -9.27
C GLN A 73 -22.90 -1.69 -10.11
N PHE A 74 -22.58 -2.98 -9.90
CA PHE A 74 -21.46 -3.68 -10.52
C PHE A 74 -21.93 -4.49 -11.73
N THR A 75 -21.98 -3.85 -12.89
CA THR A 75 -22.32 -4.48 -14.17
C THR A 75 -21.17 -5.34 -14.71
N SER A 76 -21.44 -6.23 -15.68
CA SER A 76 -20.40 -7.06 -16.33
C SER A 76 -19.31 -6.22 -17.00
N VAL A 77 -19.67 -5.09 -17.61
CA VAL A 77 -18.69 -4.16 -18.21
C VAL A 77 -17.79 -3.55 -17.13
N LEU A 78 -18.35 -3.21 -15.96
CA LEU A 78 -17.56 -2.69 -14.84
C LEU A 78 -16.60 -3.76 -14.29
N TRP A 79 -17.04 -5.02 -14.20
CA TRP A 79 -16.20 -6.14 -13.78
C TRP A 79 -14.99 -6.34 -14.71
N LEU A 80 -15.17 -6.23 -16.02
CA LEU A 80 -14.07 -6.34 -16.97
C LEU A 80 -13.04 -5.22 -16.79
N ARG A 81 -13.50 -3.98 -16.55
CA ARG A 81 -12.61 -2.85 -16.22
C ARG A 81 -11.87 -3.06 -14.90
N ILE A 82 -12.59 -3.53 -13.88
CA ILE A 82 -12.00 -3.83 -12.57
C ILE A 82 -10.96 -4.94 -12.70
N ALA A 83 -11.16 -5.96 -13.51
CA ALA A 83 -10.20 -7.03 -13.74
C ALA A 83 -8.88 -6.50 -14.31
N GLY A 84 -8.92 -5.64 -15.32
CA GLY A 84 -7.71 -4.98 -15.85
C GLY A 84 -7.02 -4.09 -14.80
N ILE A 85 -7.79 -3.34 -14.01
CA ILE A 85 -7.24 -2.51 -12.93
C ILE A 85 -6.66 -3.40 -11.82
N ALA A 86 -7.31 -4.50 -11.45
CA ALA A 86 -6.84 -5.43 -10.43
C ALA A 86 -5.50 -6.06 -10.78
N ALA A 87 -5.30 -6.42 -12.05
CA ALA A 87 -4.00 -6.91 -12.53
C ALA A 87 -2.87 -5.92 -12.22
N ILE A 88 -3.08 -4.64 -12.54
CA ILE A 88 -2.07 -3.58 -12.40
C ILE A 88 -1.97 -3.07 -10.95
N ASN A 89 -3.09 -2.97 -10.23
CA ASN A 89 -3.16 -2.35 -8.90
C ASN A 89 -2.98 -3.32 -7.73
N SER A 90 -3.08 -4.63 -7.98
CA SER A 90 -3.03 -5.63 -6.90
C SER A 90 -2.19 -6.85 -7.28
N VAL A 91 -2.51 -7.56 -8.36
CA VAL A 91 -1.86 -8.85 -8.69
C VAL A 91 -0.37 -8.66 -8.95
N ILE A 92 -0.01 -7.82 -9.92
CA ILE A 92 1.38 -7.59 -10.31
C ILE A 92 2.19 -6.98 -9.16
N PRO A 93 1.78 -5.87 -8.52
CA PRO A 93 2.59 -5.28 -7.46
C PRO A 93 2.72 -6.18 -6.23
N PHE A 94 1.67 -6.89 -5.83
CA PHE A 94 1.78 -7.84 -4.71
C PHE A 94 2.73 -8.98 -5.04
N ALA A 95 2.69 -9.52 -6.28
CA ALA A 95 3.62 -10.56 -6.72
C ALA A 95 5.07 -10.08 -6.72
N LEU A 96 5.32 -8.87 -7.19
CA LEU A 96 6.65 -8.25 -7.19
C LEU A 96 7.18 -8.04 -5.77
N PHE A 97 6.36 -7.56 -4.84
CA PHE A 97 6.76 -7.41 -3.44
C PHE A 97 6.97 -8.76 -2.76
N ALA A 98 6.11 -9.76 -3.00
CA ALA A 98 6.30 -11.10 -2.46
C ALA A 98 7.55 -11.77 -3.02
N TRP A 99 7.82 -11.62 -4.32
CA TRP A 99 9.05 -12.08 -4.96
C TRP A 99 10.31 -11.41 -4.41
N GLY A 100 10.24 -10.10 -4.14
CA GLY A 100 11.31 -9.36 -3.47
C GLY A 100 11.53 -9.81 -2.03
N ALA A 101 10.45 -10.14 -1.32
CA ALA A 101 10.51 -10.58 0.08
C ALA A 101 11.20 -11.93 0.27
N GLU A 102 11.25 -12.80 -0.74
CA GLU A 102 12.07 -14.03 -0.71
C GLU A 102 13.57 -13.74 -0.72
N ARG A 103 13.98 -12.60 -1.31
CA ARG A 103 15.37 -12.29 -1.69
C ARG A 103 16.05 -11.25 -0.83
N ALA A 104 15.28 -10.43 -0.13
CA ALA A 104 15.84 -9.30 0.62
C ALA A 104 15.06 -9.03 1.91
N PRO A 105 15.65 -8.31 2.86
CA PRO A 105 14.97 -7.87 4.07
C PRO A 105 13.67 -7.14 3.80
N ALA A 106 12.68 -7.32 4.70
CA ALA A 106 11.34 -6.72 4.60
C ALA A 106 11.38 -5.20 4.47
N GLY A 107 12.34 -4.55 5.12
CA GLY A 107 12.53 -3.10 5.05
C GLY A 107 12.76 -2.58 3.62
N ILE A 108 13.37 -3.36 2.73
CA ILE A 108 13.60 -2.96 1.33
C ILE A 108 12.26 -2.75 0.60
N GLY A 109 11.34 -3.71 0.73
CA GLY A 109 9.99 -3.60 0.16
C GLY A 109 9.21 -2.43 0.76
N ALA A 110 9.26 -2.25 2.09
CA ALA A 110 8.58 -1.17 2.79
C ALA A 110 9.07 0.21 2.35
N ILE A 111 10.39 0.40 2.20
CA ILE A 111 10.99 1.66 1.77
C ILE A 111 10.66 1.95 0.31
N THR A 112 10.82 0.98 -0.60
CA THR A 112 10.51 1.16 -2.03
C THR A 112 9.03 1.40 -2.28
N ASN A 113 8.14 0.82 -1.47
CA ASN A 113 6.70 1.08 -1.55
C ASN A 113 6.34 2.57 -1.36
N ALA A 114 7.11 3.34 -0.60
CA ALA A 114 6.87 4.76 -0.42
C ALA A 114 7.01 5.56 -1.74
N MET A 115 7.75 5.05 -2.72
CA MET A 115 7.85 5.67 -4.05
C MET A 115 6.52 5.66 -4.84
N THR A 116 5.53 4.88 -4.42
CA THR A 116 4.18 4.87 -5.02
C THR A 116 3.61 6.27 -5.18
N VAL A 117 3.77 7.14 -4.18
CA VAL A 117 3.28 8.52 -4.21
C VAL A 117 3.92 9.30 -5.36
N MET A 118 5.23 9.15 -5.55
CA MET A 118 5.99 9.85 -6.59
C MET A 118 5.60 9.34 -7.97
N PHE A 119 5.51 8.02 -8.16
CA PHE A 119 5.08 7.43 -9.43
C PHE A 119 3.63 7.75 -9.75
N THR A 120 2.75 7.91 -8.76
CA THR A 120 1.37 8.36 -8.99
C THR A 120 1.35 9.74 -9.67
N TYR A 121 2.19 10.68 -9.25
CA TYR A 121 2.30 12.00 -9.90
C TYR A 121 2.95 11.92 -11.28
N LEU A 122 3.96 11.07 -11.45
CA LEU A 122 4.67 10.91 -12.72
C LEU A 122 3.73 10.33 -13.79
N VAL A 123 3.00 9.28 -13.44
CA VAL A 123 1.99 8.67 -14.32
C VAL A 123 0.87 9.67 -14.63
N ALA A 124 0.40 10.43 -13.64
CA ALA A 124 -0.61 11.47 -13.86
C ALA A 124 -0.13 12.54 -14.86
N PHE A 125 1.14 12.93 -14.79
CA PHE A 125 1.73 13.87 -15.72
C PHE A 125 1.82 13.31 -17.16
N PHE A 126 2.42 12.13 -17.35
CA PHE A 126 2.66 11.59 -18.69
C PHE A 126 1.40 11.06 -19.38
N PHE A 127 0.49 10.46 -18.64
CA PHE A 127 -0.63 9.70 -19.21
C PHE A 127 -2.00 10.34 -18.98
N PHE A 128 -2.12 11.28 -18.03
CA PHE A 128 -3.40 11.88 -17.68
C PHE A 128 -3.41 13.42 -17.80
N GLY A 129 -2.32 14.02 -18.34
CA GLY A 129 -2.24 15.44 -18.64
C GLY A 129 -2.17 16.37 -17.43
N GLU A 130 -1.85 15.84 -16.24
CA GLU A 130 -1.67 16.66 -15.04
C GLU A 130 -0.32 17.38 -15.06
N ARG A 131 -0.27 18.60 -14.49
CA ARG A 131 0.98 19.35 -14.37
C ARG A 131 1.85 18.81 -13.24
N ILE A 132 3.13 18.60 -13.52
CA ILE A 132 4.11 18.26 -12.49
C ILE A 132 4.83 19.53 -12.02
N THR A 133 5.03 19.66 -10.72
CA THR A 133 5.76 20.81 -10.13
C THR A 133 7.24 20.46 -9.96
N ALA A 134 8.12 21.49 -9.95
CA ALA A 134 9.54 21.29 -9.69
C ALA A 134 9.80 20.56 -8.36
N ARG A 135 9.00 20.82 -7.32
CA ARG A 135 9.10 20.11 -6.04
C ARG A 135 8.87 18.59 -6.18
N ARG A 136 7.89 18.19 -7.00
CA ARG A 136 7.61 16.78 -7.29
C ARG A 136 8.76 16.12 -8.05
N LEU A 137 9.37 16.83 -8.99
CA LEU A 137 10.55 16.35 -9.72
C LEU A 137 11.77 16.18 -8.80
N ILE A 138 12.04 17.14 -7.92
CA ILE A 138 13.11 17.06 -6.92
C ILE A 138 12.85 15.87 -5.98
N GLY A 139 11.62 15.72 -5.49
CA GLY A 139 11.23 14.58 -4.68
C GLY A 139 11.46 13.23 -5.37
N LEU A 140 11.07 13.14 -6.64
CA LEU A 140 11.28 11.95 -7.47
C LEU A 140 12.78 11.63 -7.64
N ALA A 141 13.60 12.65 -7.96
CA ALA A 141 15.04 12.48 -8.07
C ALA A 141 15.66 11.98 -6.76
N GLY A 142 15.27 12.54 -5.61
CA GLY A 142 15.67 12.05 -4.28
C GLY A 142 15.25 10.61 -4.03
N GLY A 143 14.04 10.23 -4.47
CA GLY A 143 13.57 8.86 -4.40
C GLY A 143 14.41 7.88 -5.21
N PHE A 144 14.78 8.22 -6.45
CA PHE A 144 15.66 7.40 -7.27
C PHE A 144 17.06 7.26 -6.67
N VAL A 145 17.63 8.33 -6.11
CA VAL A 145 18.91 8.27 -5.37
C VAL A 145 18.79 7.33 -4.18
N GLY A 146 17.68 7.40 -3.43
CA GLY A 146 17.43 6.49 -2.31
C GLY A 146 17.37 5.01 -2.76
N VAL A 147 16.69 4.70 -3.85
CA VAL A 147 16.67 3.33 -4.41
C VAL A 147 18.06 2.90 -4.87
N ALA A 148 18.82 3.79 -5.51
CA ALA A 148 20.20 3.48 -5.93
C ALA A 148 21.10 3.18 -4.73
N ILE A 149 20.96 3.90 -3.60
CA ILE A 149 21.66 3.60 -2.35
C ILE A 149 21.28 2.22 -1.80
N LEU A 150 19.97 1.88 -1.80
CA LEU A 150 19.52 0.54 -1.40
C LEU A 150 20.13 -0.55 -2.30
N ALA A 151 20.07 -0.35 -3.60
CA ALA A 151 20.54 -1.33 -4.58
C ALA A 151 22.06 -1.52 -4.56
N SER A 152 22.82 -0.48 -4.19
CA SER A 152 24.30 -0.51 -4.09
C SER A 152 24.82 -1.06 -2.78
N GLY A 153 23.95 -1.29 -1.79
CA GLY A 153 24.33 -1.74 -0.44
C GLY A 153 24.95 -3.13 -0.45
N ARG A 154 26.27 -3.18 -0.36
CA ARG A 154 27.08 -4.42 -0.35
C ARG A 154 26.91 -5.29 0.90
N THR A 155 26.14 -4.83 1.88
CA THR A 155 26.06 -5.42 3.22
C THR A 155 24.87 -6.34 3.45
N THR A 156 23.97 -6.53 2.47
CA THR A 156 22.67 -7.18 2.69
C THR A 156 22.36 -8.39 1.78
N GLY A 157 23.33 -8.88 0.99
CA GLY A 157 23.21 -10.08 0.15
C GLY A 157 22.88 -9.79 -1.31
N ASP A 158 23.09 -10.81 -2.17
CA ASP A 158 23.00 -10.72 -3.65
C ASP A 158 21.60 -10.41 -4.21
N GLY A 159 20.54 -10.58 -3.39
CA GLY A 159 19.14 -10.37 -3.82
C GLY A 159 18.58 -8.96 -3.62
N VAL A 160 19.31 -8.06 -2.95
CA VAL A 160 18.78 -6.75 -2.55
C VAL A 160 18.47 -5.83 -3.72
N TRP A 161 19.34 -5.78 -4.72
CA TRP A 161 19.12 -4.94 -5.90
C TRP A 161 17.90 -5.42 -6.71
N GLN A 162 17.72 -6.74 -6.84
CA GLN A 162 16.53 -7.32 -7.51
C GLN A 162 15.26 -6.95 -6.74
N ALA A 163 15.26 -7.08 -5.41
CA ALA A 163 14.13 -6.71 -4.57
C ALA A 163 13.82 -5.21 -4.62
N ALA A 164 14.84 -4.36 -4.65
CA ALA A 164 14.69 -2.92 -4.80
C ALA A 164 14.07 -2.54 -6.16
N LEU A 165 14.52 -3.19 -7.24
CA LEU A 165 13.94 -3.01 -8.57
C LEU A 165 12.50 -3.53 -8.64
N ALA A 166 12.23 -4.71 -8.09
CA ALA A 166 10.88 -5.28 -8.04
C ALA A 166 9.92 -4.37 -7.24
N GLY A 167 10.34 -3.88 -6.08
CA GLY A 167 9.55 -2.94 -5.28
C GLY A 167 9.33 -1.60 -5.98
N THR A 168 10.31 -1.12 -6.74
CA THR A 168 10.17 0.09 -7.57
C THR A 168 9.17 -0.14 -8.71
N ALA A 169 9.26 -1.27 -9.42
CA ALA A 169 8.32 -1.65 -10.47
C ALA A 169 6.89 -1.83 -9.91
N ALA A 170 6.75 -2.42 -8.72
CA ALA A 170 5.48 -2.50 -8.02
C ALA A 170 4.89 -1.10 -7.73
N SER A 171 5.73 -0.16 -7.31
CA SER A 171 5.32 1.22 -7.05
C SER A 171 4.90 1.97 -8.31
N VAL A 172 5.52 1.67 -9.47
CA VAL A 172 5.06 2.15 -10.79
C VAL A 172 3.66 1.59 -11.09
N CYS A 173 3.46 0.28 -10.91
CA CYS A 173 2.14 -0.34 -11.10
C CYS A 173 1.06 0.31 -10.21
N TYR A 174 1.35 0.57 -8.95
CA TYR A 174 0.44 1.33 -8.07
C TYR A 174 0.17 2.73 -8.59
N GLY A 175 1.20 3.41 -9.14
CA GLY A 175 1.03 4.72 -9.76
C GLY A 175 -0.01 4.70 -10.89
N PHE A 176 0.06 3.70 -11.77
CA PHE A 176 -0.97 3.47 -12.80
C PHE A 176 -2.32 3.09 -12.19
N GLY A 177 -2.32 2.10 -11.28
CA GLY A 177 -3.53 1.57 -10.66
C GLY A 177 -4.35 2.66 -9.97
N ILE A 178 -3.71 3.51 -9.16
CA ILE A 178 -4.36 4.63 -8.45
C ILE A 178 -4.99 5.62 -9.44
N ASN A 179 -4.29 5.97 -10.51
CA ASN A 179 -4.84 6.89 -11.51
C ASN A 179 -6.00 6.26 -12.30
N LEU A 180 -5.93 4.97 -12.63
CA LEU A 180 -7.02 4.24 -13.29
C LEU A 180 -8.25 4.12 -12.39
N VAL A 181 -8.07 3.78 -11.09
CA VAL A 181 -9.16 3.78 -10.10
C VAL A 181 -9.81 5.16 -10.02
N ARG A 182 -9.01 6.23 -9.92
CA ARG A 182 -9.52 7.60 -9.89
C ARG A 182 -10.31 7.97 -11.15
N ARG A 183 -9.84 7.54 -12.33
CA ARG A 183 -10.47 7.88 -13.61
C ARG A 183 -11.75 7.10 -13.87
N TYR A 184 -11.79 5.81 -13.54
CA TYR A 184 -12.86 4.91 -13.99
C TYR A 184 -13.79 4.42 -12.88
N LEU A 185 -13.37 4.51 -11.61
CA LEU A 185 -14.11 3.97 -10.48
C LEU A 185 -14.53 5.03 -9.44
N THR A 186 -14.33 6.32 -9.74
CA THR A 186 -14.88 7.43 -8.95
C THR A 186 -16.40 7.40 -9.03
N GLY A 187 -17.09 7.60 -7.90
CA GLY A 187 -18.56 7.54 -7.81
C GLY A 187 -19.09 6.22 -7.26
N TYR A 188 -18.30 5.15 -7.27
CA TYR A 188 -18.66 3.90 -6.62
C TYR A 188 -18.19 3.88 -5.15
N PRO A 189 -18.88 3.13 -4.26
CA PRO A 189 -18.47 3.00 -2.87
C PRO A 189 -17.06 2.38 -2.77
N SER A 190 -16.11 3.11 -2.18
CA SER A 190 -14.68 2.76 -2.21
C SER A 190 -14.38 1.38 -1.62
N ALA A 191 -15.07 0.99 -0.53
CA ALA A 191 -14.91 -0.34 0.07
C ALA A 191 -15.43 -1.46 -0.86
N ALA A 192 -16.49 -1.21 -1.63
CA ALA A 192 -17.01 -2.15 -2.61
C ALA A 192 -16.07 -2.26 -3.82
N VAL A 193 -15.50 -1.15 -4.27
CA VAL A 193 -14.46 -1.14 -5.33
C VAL A 193 -13.24 -1.94 -4.89
N ALA A 194 -12.78 -1.78 -3.64
CA ALA A 194 -11.67 -2.56 -3.13
C ALA A 194 -12.01 -4.06 -3.07
N ALA A 195 -13.20 -4.42 -2.58
CA ALA A 195 -13.65 -5.82 -2.57
C ALA A 195 -13.66 -6.42 -3.98
N ALA A 196 -14.26 -5.70 -4.95
CA ALA A 196 -14.33 -6.14 -6.33
C ALA A 196 -12.93 -6.26 -6.97
N ASN A 197 -12.02 -5.33 -6.66
CA ASN A 197 -10.63 -5.39 -7.12
C ASN A 197 -9.88 -6.62 -6.56
N LEU A 198 -10.05 -6.94 -5.28
CA LEU A 198 -9.43 -8.13 -4.68
C LEU A 198 -10.04 -9.43 -5.23
N ILE A 199 -11.37 -9.50 -5.40
CA ILE A 199 -12.03 -10.66 -6.00
C ILE A 199 -11.56 -10.87 -7.44
N ALA A 200 -11.58 -9.82 -8.26
CA ALA A 200 -11.14 -9.90 -9.65
C ALA A 200 -9.66 -10.31 -9.72
N GLY A 201 -8.82 -9.78 -8.84
CA GLY A 201 -7.41 -10.15 -8.74
C GLY A 201 -7.21 -11.62 -8.37
N ALA A 202 -7.97 -12.13 -7.38
CA ALA A 202 -7.94 -13.54 -7.00
C ALA A 202 -8.39 -14.45 -8.15
N VAL A 203 -9.50 -14.12 -8.82
CA VAL A 203 -9.98 -14.89 -9.97
C VAL A 203 -8.95 -14.94 -11.11
N LEU A 204 -8.29 -13.81 -11.39
CA LEU A 204 -7.25 -13.74 -12.43
C LEU A 204 -6.00 -14.56 -12.06
N LEU A 205 -5.60 -14.55 -10.78
CA LEU A 205 -4.38 -15.19 -10.33
C LEU A 205 -4.57 -16.68 -10.03
N ALA A 206 -5.78 -17.11 -9.68
CA ALA A 206 -6.07 -18.47 -9.22
C ALA A 206 -5.49 -19.60 -10.11
N PRO A 207 -5.59 -19.56 -11.46
CA PRO A 207 -5.02 -20.62 -12.29
C PRO A 207 -3.50 -20.72 -12.15
N LEU A 208 -2.81 -19.57 -12.11
CA LEU A 208 -1.35 -19.53 -12.02
C LEU A 208 -0.88 -19.86 -10.59
N ALA A 209 -1.61 -19.43 -9.59
CA ALA A 209 -1.34 -19.79 -8.19
C ALA A 209 -1.53 -21.29 -7.95
N ALA A 210 -2.58 -21.89 -8.52
CA ALA A 210 -2.80 -23.32 -8.44
C ALA A 210 -1.67 -24.12 -9.13
N TYR A 211 -1.24 -23.67 -10.30
CA TYR A 211 -0.13 -24.31 -11.02
C TYR A 211 1.21 -24.25 -10.26
N THR A 212 1.45 -23.14 -9.57
CA THR A 212 2.70 -22.89 -8.80
C THR A 212 2.57 -23.25 -7.31
N TRP A 213 1.47 -23.91 -6.91
CA TRP A 213 1.24 -24.27 -5.51
C TRP A 213 2.34 -25.20 -5.02
N PRO A 214 2.95 -24.94 -3.83
CA PRO A 214 4.05 -25.76 -3.34
C PRO A 214 3.60 -27.21 -3.06
N ALA A 215 4.39 -28.18 -3.51
CA ALA A 215 4.13 -29.60 -3.26
C ALA A 215 4.42 -30.00 -1.81
N ARG A 216 5.26 -29.22 -1.10
CA ARG A 216 5.59 -29.47 0.31
C ARG A 216 4.54 -28.86 1.25
N PRO A 217 4.32 -29.45 2.42
CA PRO A 217 3.46 -28.85 3.44
C PRO A 217 3.97 -27.48 3.86
N ILE A 218 3.06 -26.50 3.92
CA ILE A 218 3.38 -25.15 4.34
C ILE A 218 3.32 -25.08 5.88
N PRO A 219 4.37 -24.58 6.56
CA PRO A 219 4.42 -24.49 8.01
C PRO A 219 3.36 -23.55 8.60
N ALA A 220 2.93 -23.82 9.83
CA ALA A 220 1.92 -23.00 10.53
C ALA A 220 2.30 -21.52 10.65
N PRO A 221 3.55 -21.11 10.92
CA PRO A 221 3.93 -19.69 10.94
C PRO A 221 3.70 -18.98 9.62
N SER A 222 3.94 -19.64 8.49
CA SER A 222 3.71 -19.08 7.14
C SER A 222 2.22 -18.97 6.84
N TRP A 223 1.38 -19.95 7.26
CA TRP A 223 -0.07 -19.81 7.20
C TRP A 223 -0.60 -18.67 8.06
N THR A 224 -0.12 -18.55 9.30
CA THR A 224 -0.50 -17.44 10.19
C THR A 224 -0.15 -16.10 9.55
N SER A 225 1.05 -15.99 8.97
CA SER A 225 1.49 -14.78 8.26
C SER A 225 0.62 -14.49 7.03
N ALA A 226 0.25 -15.49 6.24
CA ALA A 226 -0.64 -15.32 5.08
C ALA A 226 -2.05 -14.88 5.50
N VAL A 227 -2.59 -15.42 6.59
CA VAL A 227 -3.90 -15.00 7.15
C VAL A 227 -3.84 -13.56 7.65
N LEU A 228 -2.82 -13.19 8.40
CA LEU A 228 -2.64 -11.81 8.88
C LEU A 228 -2.43 -10.85 7.71
N LEU A 229 -1.68 -11.25 6.70
CA LEU A 229 -1.45 -10.46 5.48
C LEU A 229 -2.76 -10.20 4.71
N GLY A 230 -3.58 -11.23 4.51
CA GLY A 230 -4.85 -11.11 3.79
C GLY A 230 -5.96 -10.49 4.61
N ALA A 231 -6.27 -11.03 5.78
CA ALA A 231 -7.41 -10.58 6.56
C ALA A 231 -7.15 -9.24 7.28
N LEU A 232 -6.00 -9.11 7.95
CA LEU A 232 -5.67 -7.90 8.72
C LEU A 232 -5.09 -6.81 7.84
N CYS A 233 -3.94 -7.09 7.16
CA CYS A 233 -3.19 -6.05 6.44
C CYS A 233 -3.82 -5.66 5.11
N THR A 234 -4.76 -6.46 4.59
CA THR A 234 -5.49 -6.12 3.36
C THR A 234 -6.95 -5.83 3.68
N GLY A 235 -7.72 -6.79 4.17
CA GLY A 235 -9.15 -6.63 4.40
C GLY A 235 -9.49 -5.57 5.45
N ALA A 236 -9.12 -5.80 6.72
CA ALA A 236 -9.44 -4.90 7.83
C ALA A 236 -8.76 -3.53 7.69
N ALA A 237 -7.53 -3.49 7.20
CA ALA A 237 -6.80 -2.25 6.95
C ALA A 237 -7.51 -1.36 5.93
N PHE A 238 -8.05 -1.90 4.85
CA PHE A 238 -8.85 -1.12 3.90
C PHE A 238 -10.13 -0.57 4.52
N VAL A 239 -10.82 -1.33 5.38
CA VAL A 239 -12.00 -0.81 6.12
C VAL A 239 -11.60 0.40 6.96
N LEU A 240 -10.49 0.31 7.72
CA LEU A 240 -9.99 1.40 8.53
C LEU A 240 -9.58 2.60 7.66
N TYR A 241 -8.88 2.37 6.56
CA TYR A 241 -8.44 3.41 5.63
C TYR A 241 -9.61 4.18 5.01
N TYR A 242 -10.66 3.48 4.53
CA TYR A 242 -11.83 4.15 3.96
C TYR A 242 -12.64 4.90 5.01
N ARG A 243 -12.71 4.41 6.25
CA ARG A 243 -13.28 5.17 7.37
C ARG A 243 -12.49 6.46 7.66
N LEU A 244 -11.16 6.38 7.63
CA LEU A 244 -10.30 7.56 7.75
C LEU A 244 -10.54 8.54 6.61
N ILE A 245 -10.57 8.08 5.36
CA ILE A 245 -10.86 8.96 4.20
C ILE A 245 -12.20 9.67 4.36
N ALA A 246 -13.25 8.97 4.76
CA ALA A 246 -14.58 9.54 4.95
C ALA A 246 -14.60 10.61 6.06
N ARG A 247 -13.77 10.45 7.11
CA ARG A 247 -13.75 11.36 8.27
C ARG A 247 -12.80 12.55 8.08
N ILE A 248 -11.58 12.34 7.59
CA ILE A 248 -10.53 13.36 7.54
C ILE A 248 -10.11 13.74 6.11
N GLY A 249 -10.70 13.11 5.11
CA GLY A 249 -10.37 13.30 3.69
C GLY A 249 -9.14 12.51 3.22
N ALA A 250 -9.10 12.20 1.93
CA ALA A 250 -8.03 11.42 1.31
C ALA A 250 -6.62 12.02 1.49
N PRO A 251 -6.40 13.36 1.39
CA PRO A 251 -5.06 13.93 1.55
C PRO A 251 -4.47 13.72 2.95
N ARG A 252 -5.30 13.77 4.00
CA ARG A 252 -4.84 13.51 5.36
C ARG A 252 -4.69 12.01 5.63
N ALA A 253 -5.60 11.18 5.14
CA ALA A 253 -5.51 9.73 5.30
C ALA A 253 -4.25 9.17 4.60
N SER A 254 -3.84 9.73 3.46
CA SER A 254 -2.66 9.27 2.72
C SER A 254 -1.34 9.54 3.46
N THR A 255 -1.32 10.36 4.52
CA THR A 255 -0.11 10.55 5.35
C THR A 255 0.35 9.26 6.04
N VAL A 256 -0.52 8.26 6.16
CA VAL A 256 -0.16 6.92 6.63
C VAL A 256 1.01 6.31 5.85
N THR A 257 1.18 6.67 4.58
CA THR A 257 2.27 6.15 3.74
C THR A 257 3.67 6.48 4.26
N TYR A 258 3.81 7.55 5.06
CA TYR A 258 5.07 7.87 5.73
C TYR A 258 5.40 6.91 6.87
N LEU A 259 4.39 6.32 7.49
CA LEU A 259 4.55 5.41 8.63
C LEU A 259 4.87 3.99 8.18
N ILE A 260 4.48 3.60 6.96
CA ILE A 260 4.66 2.24 6.45
C ILE A 260 6.14 1.81 6.46
N PRO A 261 7.10 2.58 5.89
CA PRO A 261 8.51 2.20 5.92
C PRO A 261 9.07 2.10 7.34
N LEU A 262 8.69 3.03 8.21
CA LEU A 262 9.11 3.02 9.60
C LEU A 262 8.70 1.72 10.29
N PHE A 263 7.41 1.40 10.26
CA PHE A 263 6.90 0.18 10.89
C PHE A 263 7.38 -1.09 10.19
N GLY A 264 7.54 -1.07 8.85
CA GLY A 264 8.04 -2.24 8.12
C GLY A 264 9.45 -2.63 8.54
N VAL A 265 10.32 -1.64 8.74
CA VAL A 265 11.69 -1.85 9.22
C VAL A 265 11.69 -2.25 10.70
N VAL A 266 10.90 -1.58 11.54
CA VAL A 266 10.83 -1.85 12.99
C VAL A 266 10.29 -3.27 13.25
N TRP A 267 9.23 -3.69 12.57
CA TRP A 267 8.67 -5.03 12.75
C TRP A 267 9.66 -6.13 12.32
N ALA A 268 10.36 -5.94 11.21
CA ALA A 268 11.36 -6.90 10.73
C ALA A 268 12.52 -7.04 11.73
N TRP A 269 12.97 -5.94 12.30
CA TRP A 269 14.00 -5.93 13.35
C TRP A 269 13.51 -6.61 14.62
N LEU A 270 12.32 -6.26 15.13
CA LEU A 270 11.80 -6.76 16.40
C LEU A 270 11.40 -8.25 16.35
N VAL A 271 10.82 -8.72 15.24
CA VAL A 271 10.19 -10.05 15.18
C VAL A 271 11.13 -11.10 14.60
N ILE A 272 11.89 -10.75 13.57
CA ILE A 272 12.78 -11.71 12.86
C ILE A 272 14.26 -11.33 12.93
N GLY A 273 14.64 -10.31 13.70
CA GLY A 273 16.04 -9.93 13.93
C GLY A 273 16.74 -9.38 12.69
N GLU A 274 16.04 -8.87 11.69
CA GLU A 274 16.67 -8.29 10.50
C GLU A 274 17.48 -7.05 10.88
N PRO A 275 18.74 -6.92 10.40
CA PRO A 275 19.61 -5.81 10.78
C PRO A 275 19.12 -4.48 10.21
N LEU A 276 19.19 -3.43 11.02
CA LEU A 276 19.02 -2.06 10.57
C LEU A 276 20.32 -1.57 9.94
N THR A 277 20.32 -1.34 8.63
CA THR A 277 21.53 -0.88 7.94
C THR A 277 21.53 0.63 7.71
N MET A 278 22.71 1.23 7.64
CA MET A 278 22.85 2.66 7.32
C MET A 278 22.27 2.98 5.94
N SER A 279 22.41 2.07 4.97
CA SER A 279 21.81 2.22 3.63
C SER A 279 20.29 2.28 3.68
N MET A 280 19.63 1.47 4.52
CA MET A 280 18.17 1.56 4.74
C MET A 280 17.76 2.89 5.38
N ALA A 281 18.52 3.36 6.38
CA ALA A 281 18.24 4.64 7.04
C ALA A 281 18.39 5.83 6.07
N LEU A 282 19.48 5.88 5.31
CA LEU A 282 19.73 6.95 4.32
C LEU A 282 18.71 6.92 3.18
N ALA A 283 18.45 5.75 2.62
CA ALA A 283 17.48 5.61 1.54
C ALA A 283 16.05 5.92 2.01
N GLY A 284 15.67 5.43 3.19
CA GLY A 284 14.38 5.75 3.80
C GLY A 284 14.22 7.25 4.03
N ALA A 285 15.24 7.92 4.58
CA ALA A 285 15.21 9.37 4.78
C ALA A 285 15.07 10.14 3.46
N LEU A 286 15.82 9.76 2.42
CA LEU A 286 15.73 10.40 1.09
C LEU A 286 14.37 10.18 0.44
N ILE A 287 13.85 8.97 0.43
CA ILE A 287 12.55 8.66 -0.17
C ILE A 287 11.43 9.37 0.59
N LEU A 288 11.42 9.28 1.93
CA LEU A 288 10.37 9.93 2.73
C LEU A 288 10.41 11.46 2.65
N SER A 289 11.60 12.06 2.65
CA SER A 289 11.73 13.52 2.44
C SER A 289 11.26 13.94 1.03
N GLY A 290 11.58 13.15 0.01
CA GLY A 290 11.08 13.35 -1.35
C GLY A 290 9.56 13.25 -1.44
N VAL A 291 8.95 12.25 -0.80
CA VAL A 291 7.49 12.10 -0.71
C VAL A 291 6.89 13.31 0.03
N ALA A 292 7.47 13.73 1.17
CA ALA A 292 7.01 14.89 1.93
C ALA A 292 7.05 16.16 1.08
N LEU A 293 8.14 16.40 0.36
CA LEU A 293 8.30 17.54 -0.54
C LEU A 293 7.25 17.53 -1.66
N SER A 294 6.97 16.35 -2.23
CA SER A 294 6.01 16.18 -3.33
C SER A 294 4.55 16.44 -2.93
N GLN A 295 4.22 16.26 -1.65
CA GLN A 295 2.86 16.46 -1.12
C GLN A 295 2.59 17.88 -0.62
N GLN A 296 3.61 18.73 -0.47
CA GLN A 296 3.43 20.11 -0.05
C GLN A 296 2.63 20.88 -1.11
N ARG A 297 1.57 21.57 -0.67
CA ARG A 297 0.82 22.50 -1.54
C ARG A 297 1.74 23.63 -2.01
N ALA A 298 1.64 24.02 -3.28
CA ALA A 298 2.26 25.27 -3.71
C ALA A 298 1.73 26.41 -2.81
N PRO A 299 2.59 27.33 -2.35
CA PRO A 299 2.09 28.55 -1.71
C PRO A 299 1.11 29.19 -2.66
N GLY A 300 -0.06 29.56 -2.17
CA GLY A 300 -1.25 29.87 -2.94
C GLY A 300 -0.99 30.80 -4.15
N LYS A 301 -1.59 30.38 -5.28
CA LYS A 301 -2.08 31.29 -6.31
C LYS A 301 -3.56 31.48 -6.07
#